data_65b0bb6fc34220042f4871b175de4bf6
#
_entry.id   65b0bb6fc34220042f4871b175de4bf6
#
_cell.length_a   1.000
_cell.length_b   1.000
_cell.length_c   1.000
_cell.angle_alpha   90.00
_cell.angle_beta   90.00
_cell.angle_gamma   90.00
#
_symmetry.space_group_name_H-M   'P 1'
#
loop_
_entity.id
_entity.type
_entity.pdbx_description
1 polymer ?
#
loop_
_entity_poly.entity_id
_entity_poly.type
_entity_poly.pdbx_seq_one_letter_code
_entity_poly.pdbx_strand_id
1 'polypeptide(L)'
;MAEIMREGGNEMKNNKKMIVGFLAPAVIIFLIVFLYPIVRTIMMSFFKIDSVTDTTDLWTFVGIQNYEKLFATAIFRKSMLNLFKIWAIGGAIVLSVSLLFGVILTSGIRGKKFFRAVIYLPNLVSAVALATMWLQYVYSSKFGLLKSILDAVGMHKLAETAWLDTDHKFGALLFAYCFGMIGYHMLIWMSGIERISPELYEAATIDGANRP
;
A
#
# COMPACT_ATOMS: atom_id res chain seq x y z
N MET A 1 28.34 41.17 -23.47
CA MET A 1 28.54 39.97 -22.59
C MET A 1 28.02 40.19 -21.16
N ALA A 2 28.25 41.36 -20.54
CA ALA A 2 27.69 41.65 -19.21
C ALA A 2 26.16 41.84 -19.17
N GLU A 3 25.55 42.36 -20.20
CA GLU A 3 24.11 42.57 -20.35
C GLU A 3 23.33 41.24 -20.47
N ILE A 4 23.85 40.29 -21.26
CA ILE A 4 23.26 38.94 -21.42
C ILE A 4 23.31 38.16 -20.10
N MET A 5 24.37 38.29 -19.30
CA MET A 5 24.47 37.67 -17.96
C MET A 5 23.51 38.30 -16.95
N ARG A 6 23.20 39.59 -17.09
CA ARG A 6 22.26 40.33 -16.24
C ARG A 6 20.81 40.00 -16.53
N GLU A 7 20.45 39.84 -17.80
CA GLU A 7 19.11 39.40 -18.24
C GLU A 7 18.82 37.95 -17.83
N GLY A 8 19.77 37.01 -18.04
CA GLY A 8 19.62 35.62 -17.61
C GLY A 8 19.52 35.49 -16.07
N GLY A 9 20.20 36.35 -15.32
CA GLY A 9 20.09 36.40 -13.86
C GLY A 9 18.72 36.91 -13.39
N ASN A 10 18.13 37.88 -14.09
CA ASN A 10 16.80 38.42 -13.78
C ASN A 10 15.68 37.45 -14.16
N GLU A 11 15.78 36.76 -15.29
CA GLU A 11 14.82 35.72 -15.67
C GLU A 11 14.80 34.54 -14.69
N MET A 12 15.98 34.06 -14.27
CA MET A 12 16.07 33.01 -13.25
C MET A 12 15.51 33.44 -11.89
N LYS A 13 15.67 34.70 -11.52
CA LYS A 13 15.15 35.25 -10.26
C LYS A 13 13.63 35.43 -10.32
N ASN A 14 13.10 35.80 -11.48
CA ASN A 14 11.65 35.94 -11.73
C ASN A 14 10.95 34.58 -11.76
N ASN A 15 11.58 33.59 -12.38
CA ASN A 15 11.09 32.19 -12.38
C ASN A 15 11.06 31.59 -10.97
N LYS A 16 12.06 31.86 -10.12
CA LYS A 16 12.07 31.41 -8.72
C LYS A 16 10.94 32.04 -7.90
N LYS A 17 10.65 33.33 -8.06
CA LYS A 17 9.54 34.00 -7.37
C LYS A 17 8.19 33.44 -7.82
N MET A 18 8.05 33.17 -9.10
CA MET A 18 6.82 32.54 -9.66
C MET A 18 6.64 31.13 -9.11
N ILE A 19 7.68 30.30 -9.12
CA ILE A 19 7.64 28.93 -8.56
C ILE A 19 7.27 28.97 -7.09
N VAL A 20 7.91 29.83 -6.28
CA VAL A 20 7.60 29.98 -4.87
C VAL A 20 6.14 30.44 -4.68
N GLY A 21 5.68 31.42 -5.45
CA GLY A 21 4.30 31.92 -5.36
C GLY A 21 3.25 30.84 -5.65
N PHE A 22 3.50 29.97 -6.65
CA PHE A 22 2.58 28.87 -6.99
C PHE A 22 2.65 27.70 -5.99
N LEU A 23 3.84 27.39 -5.45
CA LEU A 23 4.00 26.28 -4.51
C LEU A 23 3.66 26.68 -3.06
N ALA A 24 3.82 27.95 -2.69
CA ALA A 24 3.63 28.41 -1.30
C ALA A 24 2.29 28.00 -0.69
N PRO A 25 1.12 28.15 -1.35
CA PRO A 25 -0.15 27.73 -0.75
C PRO A 25 -0.18 26.24 -0.43
N ALA A 26 0.29 25.38 -1.34
CA ALA A 26 0.33 23.93 -1.13
C ALA A 26 1.31 23.55 -0.01
N VAL A 27 2.48 24.18 0.02
CA VAL A 27 3.49 23.95 1.07
C VAL A 27 2.98 24.41 2.43
N ILE A 28 2.32 25.57 2.52
CA ILE A 28 1.75 26.08 3.78
C ILE A 28 0.69 25.11 4.32
N ILE A 29 -0.24 24.66 3.47
CA ILE A 29 -1.26 23.67 3.86
C ILE A 29 -0.59 22.37 4.33
N PHE A 30 0.41 21.87 3.61
CA PHE A 30 1.18 20.69 3.98
C PHE A 30 1.85 20.86 5.36
N LEU A 31 2.49 22.00 5.62
CA LEU A 31 3.13 22.28 6.90
C LEU A 31 2.14 22.31 8.06
N ILE A 32 0.96 22.93 7.86
CA ILE A 32 -0.06 23.06 8.92
C ILE A 32 -0.79 21.73 9.14
N VAL A 33 -1.18 21.03 8.07
CA VAL A 33 -2.06 19.85 8.17
C VAL A 33 -1.28 18.57 8.43
N PHE A 34 -0.05 18.45 7.91
CA PHE A 34 0.75 17.23 8.04
C PHE A 34 1.95 17.40 8.96
N LEU A 35 2.81 18.38 8.71
CA LEU A 35 4.05 18.49 9.44
C LEU A 35 3.83 18.89 10.91
N TYR A 36 2.98 19.88 11.17
CA TYR A 36 2.68 20.32 12.55
C TYR A 36 2.15 19.19 13.43
N PRO A 37 1.11 18.41 13.04
CA PRO A 37 0.64 17.27 13.85
C PRO A 37 1.70 16.20 14.06
N ILE A 38 2.53 15.92 13.05
CA ILE A 38 3.63 14.94 13.17
C ILE A 38 4.62 15.40 14.25
N VAL A 39 5.11 16.63 14.14
CA VAL A 39 6.06 17.20 15.12
C VAL A 39 5.45 17.21 16.51
N ARG A 40 4.19 17.65 16.66
CA ARG A 40 3.46 17.63 17.93
C ARG A 40 3.33 16.22 18.50
N THR A 41 3.01 15.23 17.68
CA THR A 41 2.93 13.81 18.11
C THR A 41 4.27 13.30 18.62
N ILE A 42 5.35 13.62 17.92
CA ILE A 42 6.71 13.25 18.35
C ILE A 42 7.04 13.92 19.68
N MET A 43 6.73 15.21 19.86
CA MET A 43 6.93 15.90 21.14
C MET A 43 6.11 15.24 22.25
N MET A 44 4.81 15.02 22.03
CA MET A 44 3.92 14.39 23.01
C MET A 44 4.40 13.00 23.43
N SER A 45 5.09 12.26 22.59
CA SER A 45 5.58 10.92 22.91
C SER A 45 6.58 10.89 24.07
N PHE A 46 7.25 12.02 24.36
CA PHE A 46 8.19 12.17 25.48
C PHE A 46 7.54 12.66 26.79
N PHE A 47 6.23 12.95 26.75
CA PHE A 47 5.50 13.45 27.89
C PHE A 47 4.40 12.49 28.32
N LYS A 48 4.11 12.47 29.61
CA LYS A 48 2.87 11.87 30.13
C LYS A 48 1.77 12.91 29.99
N ILE A 49 0.70 12.57 29.30
CA ILE A 49 -0.46 13.40 29.00
C ILE A 49 -1.69 12.60 29.37
N ASP A 50 -2.56 13.14 30.21
CA ASP A 50 -3.77 12.43 30.66
C ASP A 50 -4.92 12.64 29.65
N SER A 51 -4.97 13.80 28.97
CA SER A 51 -5.92 14.05 27.89
C SER A 51 -5.24 14.79 26.72
N VAL A 52 -5.65 14.46 25.49
CA VAL A 52 -5.13 15.10 24.25
C VAL A 52 -5.50 16.60 24.20
N THR A 53 -6.51 17.01 24.98
CA THR A 53 -6.97 18.38 25.11
C THR A 53 -6.26 19.16 26.20
N ASP A 54 -5.40 18.50 26.99
CA ASP A 54 -4.66 19.18 28.06
C ASP A 54 -3.73 20.25 27.50
N THR A 55 -3.65 21.37 28.19
CA THR A 55 -2.67 22.41 27.90
C THR A 55 -1.26 21.91 28.23
N THR A 56 -0.25 22.46 27.55
CA THR A 56 1.16 22.05 27.70
C THR A 56 1.69 22.16 29.12
N ASP A 57 1.05 22.98 29.97
CA ASP A 57 1.43 23.20 31.38
C ASP A 57 1.15 21.96 32.26
N LEU A 58 0.23 21.09 31.82
CA LEU A 58 -0.11 19.85 32.52
C LEU A 58 0.74 18.65 32.05
N TRP A 59 1.60 18.85 31.07
CA TRP A 59 2.42 17.77 30.51
C TRP A 59 3.63 17.51 31.41
N THR A 60 3.81 16.25 31.81
CA THR A 60 4.97 15.83 32.61
C THR A 60 5.98 15.14 31.72
N PHE A 61 7.19 15.66 31.63
CA PHE A 61 8.25 15.03 30.83
C PHE A 61 8.67 13.71 31.45
N VAL A 62 8.59 12.63 30.69
CA VAL A 62 8.91 11.25 31.11
C VAL A 62 9.99 10.60 30.24
N GLY A 63 10.60 11.36 29.33
CA GLY A 63 11.62 10.84 28.42
C GLY A 63 11.11 9.66 27.60
N ILE A 64 11.83 8.54 27.62
CA ILE A 64 11.52 7.35 26.82
C ILE A 64 10.57 6.34 27.48
N GLN A 65 10.05 6.62 28.68
CA GLN A 65 9.21 5.67 29.44
C GLN A 65 7.96 5.21 28.68
N ASN A 66 7.38 6.09 27.86
CA ASN A 66 6.23 5.69 27.02
C ASN A 66 6.61 4.62 26.00
N TYR A 67 7.80 4.69 25.43
CA TYR A 67 8.33 3.68 24.50
C TYR A 67 8.64 2.36 25.24
N GLU A 68 9.23 2.42 26.43
CA GLU A 68 9.50 1.24 27.24
C GLU A 68 8.20 0.49 27.56
N LYS A 69 7.17 1.21 28.03
CA LYS A 69 5.83 0.66 28.28
C LYS A 69 5.22 0.04 27.02
N LEU A 70 5.34 0.74 25.89
CA LEU A 70 4.81 0.28 24.61
C LEU A 70 5.46 -1.06 24.20
N PHE A 71 6.79 -1.13 24.21
CA PHE A 71 7.52 -2.35 23.87
C PHE A 71 7.37 -3.48 24.90
N ALA A 72 7.09 -3.16 26.17
CA ALA A 72 6.75 -4.15 27.18
C ALA A 72 5.38 -4.80 26.93
N THR A 73 4.46 -4.10 26.24
CA THR A 73 3.10 -4.60 25.99
C THR A 73 3.10 -5.76 24.99
N ALA A 74 2.60 -6.92 25.42
CA ALA A 74 2.55 -8.13 24.58
C ALA A 74 1.72 -7.93 23.30
N ILE A 75 0.62 -7.16 23.39
CA ILE A 75 -0.24 -6.84 22.24
C ILE A 75 0.52 -6.04 21.20
N PHE A 76 1.30 -5.04 21.61
CA PHE A 76 2.10 -4.24 20.68
C PHE A 76 3.12 -5.10 19.94
N ARG A 77 3.89 -5.92 20.65
CA ARG A 77 4.89 -6.82 20.04
C ARG A 77 4.25 -7.79 19.05
N LYS A 78 3.10 -8.39 19.42
CA LYS A 78 2.35 -9.29 18.51
C LYS A 78 1.85 -8.56 17.27
N SER A 79 1.35 -7.34 17.44
CA SER A 79 0.87 -6.50 16.32
C SER A 79 2.00 -6.14 15.38
N MET A 80 3.17 -5.74 15.90
CA MET A 80 4.35 -5.45 15.09
C MET A 80 4.83 -6.67 14.31
N LEU A 81 4.88 -7.85 14.95
CA LEU A 81 5.22 -9.09 14.27
C LEU A 81 4.21 -9.45 13.16
N ASN A 82 2.93 -9.28 13.42
CA ASN A 82 1.90 -9.52 12.40
C ASN A 82 2.01 -8.54 11.23
N LEU A 83 2.27 -7.27 11.52
CA LEU A 83 2.49 -6.26 10.48
C LEU A 83 3.71 -6.61 9.61
N PHE A 84 4.81 -7.00 10.25
CA PHE A 84 6.01 -7.46 9.53
C PHE A 84 5.74 -8.70 8.67
N LYS A 85 4.97 -9.67 9.18
CA LYS A 85 4.56 -10.85 8.40
C LYS A 85 3.69 -10.47 7.20
N ILE A 86 2.74 -9.56 7.36
CA ILE A 86 1.91 -9.06 6.25
C ILE A 86 2.80 -8.37 5.21
N TRP A 87 3.72 -7.52 5.66
CA TRP A 87 4.64 -6.82 4.76
C TRP A 87 5.56 -7.80 4.00
N ALA A 88 6.19 -8.75 4.70
CA ALA A 88 7.14 -9.67 4.09
C ALA A 88 6.44 -10.74 3.24
N ILE A 89 5.49 -11.48 3.81
CA ILE A 89 4.80 -12.59 3.12
C ILE A 89 3.80 -12.03 2.10
N GLY A 90 2.95 -11.09 2.52
CA GLY A 90 1.98 -10.45 1.65
C GLY A 90 2.65 -9.68 0.52
N GLY A 91 3.70 -8.92 0.83
CA GLY A 91 4.50 -8.21 -0.16
C GLY A 91 5.13 -9.15 -1.19
N ALA A 92 5.75 -10.25 -0.75
CA ALA A 92 6.32 -11.24 -1.67
C ALA A 92 5.26 -11.85 -2.58
N ILE A 93 4.11 -12.27 -2.03
CA ILE A 93 2.99 -12.83 -2.81
C ILE A 93 2.45 -11.79 -3.80
N VAL A 94 2.14 -10.59 -3.33
CA VAL A 94 1.57 -9.52 -4.15
C VAL A 94 2.51 -9.14 -5.28
N LEU A 95 3.80 -8.92 -5.01
CA LEU A 95 4.77 -8.54 -6.04
C LEU A 95 4.98 -9.64 -7.07
N SER A 96 5.09 -10.90 -6.66
CA SER A 96 5.29 -12.03 -7.57
C SER A 96 4.07 -12.26 -8.46
N VAL A 97 2.87 -12.30 -7.88
CA VAL A 97 1.63 -12.55 -8.64
C VAL A 97 1.29 -11.36 -9.54
N SER A 98 1.48 -10.13 -9.07
CA SER A 98 1.25 -8.94 -9.88
C SER A 98 2.24 -8.80 -11.03
N LEU A 99 3.52 -9.19 -10.83
CA LEU A 99 4.51 -9.25 -11.91
C LEU A 99 4.10 -10.28 -12.97
N LEU A 100 3.70 -11.49 -12.54
CA LEU A 100 3.20 -12.53 -13.44
C LEU A 100 2.05 -12.00 -14.32
N PHE A 101 1.03 -11.40 -13.70
CA PHE A 101 -0.08 -10.80 -14.45
C PHE A 101 0.39 -9.62 -15.32
N GLY A 102 1.32 -8.80 -14.85
CA GLY A 102 1.90 -7.71 -15.62
C GLY A 102 2.56 -8.21 -16.90
N VAL A 103 3.40 -9.23 -16.83
CA VAL A 103 4.06 -9.87 -17.98
C VAL A 103 3.03 -10.48 -18.93
N ILE A 104 2.07 -11.28 -18.42
CA ILE A 104 1.05 -11.92 -19.23
C ILE A 104 0.20 -10.85 -19.98
N LEU A 105 -0.23 -9.80 -19.32
CA LEU A 105 -1.09 -8.79 -19.93
C LEU A 105 -0.35 -7.84 -20.88
N THR A 106 0.97 -7.75 -20.81
CA THR A 106 1.80 -6.99 -21.76
C THR A 106 2.23 -7.83 -22.96
N SER A 107 2.16 -9.17 -22.89
CA SER A 107 2.56 -10.08 -23.99
C SER A 107 1.57 -10.14 -25.17
N GLY A 108 0.55 -9.28 -25.22
CA GLY A 108 -0.35 -9.16 -26.39
C GLY A 108 -1.52 -10.12 -26.44
N ILE A 109 -1.92 -10.71 -25.30
CA ILE A 109 -3.06 -11.63 -25.21
C ILE A 109 -4.40 -10.99 -25.63
N ARG A 110 -5.28 -11.79 -26.22
CA ARG A 110 -6.65 -11.37 -26.56
C ARG A 110 -7.45 -11.10 -25.27
N GLY A 111 -8.18 -9.99 -25.23
CA GLY A 111 -9.00 -9.63 -24.08
C GLY A 111 -8.25 -8.96 -22.93
N LYS A 112 -6.99 -8.55 -23.13
CA LYS A 112 -6.16 -7.91 -22.08
C LYS A 112 -6.85 -6.77 -21.33
N LYS A 113 -7.67 -5.96 -22.03
CA LYS A 113 -8.42 -4.85 -21.41
C LYS A 113 -9.44 -5.35 -20.38
N PHE A 114 -10.13 -6.43 -20.69
CA PHE A 114 -11.10 -7.04 -19.79
C PHE A 114 -10.42 -7.62 -18.54
N PHE A 115 -9.39 -8.43 -18.72
CA PHE A 115 -8.64 -9.01 -17.58
C PHE A 115 -8.02 -7.93 -16.70
N ARG A 116 -7.44 -6.89 -17.30
CA ARG A 116 -6.92 -5.73 -16.57
C ARG A 116 -8.00 -5.06 -15.72
N ALA A 117 -9.18 -4.84 -16.26
CA ALA A 117 -10.29 -4.24 -15.52
C ALA A 117 -10.76 -5.12 -14.36
N VAL A 118 -10.93 -6.43 -14.59
CA VAL A 118 -11.39 -7.39 -13.57
C VAL A 118 -10.38 -7.52 -12.42
N ILE A 119 -9.08 -7.66 -12.73
CA ILE A 119 -8.04 -7.80 -11.69
C ILE A 119 -7.86 -6.50 -10.90
N TYR A 120 -8.09 -5.35 -11.53
CA TYR A 120 -8.00 -4.05 -10.86
C TYR A 120 -9.26 -3.66 -10.10
N LEU A 121 -10.41 -4.28 -10.40
CA LEU A 121 -11.71 -3.95 -9.81
C LEU A 121 -11.72 -3.87 -8.27
N PRO A 122 -11.07 -4.79 -7.52
CA PRO A 122 -11.03 -4.71 -6.07
C PRO A 122 -10.45 -3.38 -5.52
N ASN A 123 -9.53 -2.76 -6.26
CA ASN A 123 -8.93 -1.48 -5.86
C ASN A 123 -9.88 -0.27 -6.02
N LEU A 124 -10.94 -0.42 -6.79
CA LEU A 124 -11.95 0.63 -6.98
C LEU A 124 -13.03 0.61 -5.89
N VAL A 125 -13.12 -0.50 -5.15
CA VAL A 125 -14.08 -0.67 -4.07
C VAL A 125 -13.51 -0.06 -2.78
N SER A 126 -14.36 0.62 -1.99
CA SER A 126 -13.91 1.16 -0.71
C SER A 126 -13.41 0.04 0.22
N ALA A 127 -12.39 0.32 1.04
CA ALA A 127 -11.82 -0.66 1.97
C ALA A 127 -12.88 -1.22 2.94
N VAL A 128 -13.84 -0.40 3.37
CA VAL A 128 -14.94 -0.82 4.26
C VAL A 128 -15.88 -1.80 3.54
N ALA A 129 -16.27 -1.50 2.30
CA ALA A 129 -17.13 -2.39 1.52
C ALA A 129 -16.42 -3.71 1.21
N LEU A 130 -15.14 -3.66 0.86
CA LEU A 130 -14.33 -4.85 0.61
C LEU A 130 -14.20 -5.70 1.88
N ALA A 131 -13.89 -5.09 3.02
CA ALA A 131 -13.83 -5.80 4.31
C ALA A 131 -15.17 -6.44 4.67
N THR A 132 -16.28 -5.73 4.49
CA THR A 132 -17.64 -6.27 4.72
C THR A 132 -17.94 -7.46 3.81
N MET A 133 -17.55 -7.37 2.55
CA MET A 133 -17.68 -8.47 1.59
C MET A 133 -16.93 -9.73 2.10
N TRP A 134 -15.67 -9.56 2.49
CA TRP A 134 -14.88 -10.68 2.99
C TRP A 134 -15.46 -11.28 4.27
N LEU A 135 -15.81 -10.45 5.26
CA LEU A 135 -16.29 -10.91 6.55
C LEU A 135 -17.69 -11.57 6.48
N GLN A 136 -18.61 -10.97 5.74
CA GLN A 136 -20.00 -11.40 5.75
C GLN A 136 -20.35 -12.39 4.63
N TYR A 137 -19.73 -12.26 3.46
CA TYR A 137 -20.11 -13.05 2.29
C TYR A 137 -19.09 -14.11 1.91
N VAL A 138 -17.79 -13.87 2.12
CA VAL A 138 -16.77 -14.85 1.75
C VAL A 138 -16.48 -15.82 2.89
N TYR A 139 -16.17 -15.30 4.08
CA TYR A 139 -15.75 -16.11 5.23
C TYR A 139 -16.88 -16.49 6.19
N SER A 140 -18.13 -16.20 5.86
CA SER A 140 -19.27 -16.61 6.70
C SER A 140 -19.30 -18.13 6.87
N SER A 141 -19.34 -18.61 8.11
CA SER A 141 -19.41 -20.04 8.42
C SER A 141 -20.77 -20.67 8.07
N LYS A 142 -21.82 -19.85 7.93
CA LYS A 142 -23.19 -20.34 7.65
C LYS A 142 -23.46 -20.45 6.14
N PHE A 143 -23.16 -19.40 5.37
CA PHE A 143 -23.50 -19.27 3.95
C PHE A 143 -22.38 -18.65 3.10
N GLY A 144 -21.13 -18.71 3.59
CA GLY A 144 -19.99 -18.09 2.92
C GLY A 144 -19.69 -18.69 1.55
N LEU A 145 -19.26 -17.84 0.62
CA LEU A 145 -18.87 -18.26 -0.73
C LEU A 145 -17.72 -19.28 -0.69
N LEU A 146 -16.73 -19.07 0.20
CA LEU A 146 -15.60 -19.98 0.36
C LEU A 146 -16.07 -21.35 0.83
N LYS A 147 -17.00 -21.42 1.79
CA LYS A 147 -17.62 -22.65 2.24
C LYS A 147 -18.31 -23.37 1.09
N SER A 148 -19.15 -22.66 0.33
CA SER A 148 -19.90 -23.24 -0.79
C SER A 148 -18.98 -23.80 -1.88
N ILE A 149 -17.89 -23.12 -2.20
CA ILE A 149 -16.90 -23.59 -3.18
C ILE A 149 -16.18 -24.84 -2.65
N LEU A 150 -15.74 -24.83 -1.40
CA LEU A 150 -15.02 -25.95 -0.78
C LEU A 150 -15.91 -27.20 -0.67
N ASP A 151 -17.20 -27.04 -0.33
CA ASP A 151 -18.16 -28.14 -0.32
C ASP A 151 -18.38 -28.70 -1.72
N ALA A 152 -18.51 -27.85 -2.73
CA ALA A 152 -18.72 -28.28 -4.12
C ALA A 152 -17.52 -29.08 -4.69
N VAL A 153 -16.29 -28.81 -4.23
CA VAL A 153 -15.09 -29.57 -4.63
C VAL A 153 -14.79 -30.75 -3.69
N GLY A 154 -15.68 -31.06 -2.73
CA GLY A 154 -15.54 -32.21 -1.82
C GLY A 154 -14.59 -31.97 -0.64
N MET A 155 -14.16 -30.73 -0.38
CA MET A 155 -13.23 -30.38 0.71
C MET A 155 -14.01 -30.00 1.98
N HIS A 156 -14.90 -30.88 2.46
CA HIS A 156 -15.84 -30.60 3.56
C HIS A 156 -15.15 -30.17 4.87
N LYS A 157 -14.01 -30.78 5.22
CA LYS A 157 -13.25 -30.40 6.43
C LYS A 157 -12.80 -28.93 6.39
N LEU A 158 -12.39 -28.43 5.24
CA LEU A 158 -12.00 -27.04 5.06
C LEU A 158 -13.23 -26.12 4.98
N ALA A 159 -14.33 -26.61 4.44
CA ALA A 159 -15.60 -25.86 4.37
C ALA A 159 -16.18 -25.59 5.77
N GLU A 160 -15.97 -26.47 6.73
CA GLU A 160 -16.39 -26.30 8.12
C GLU A 160 -15.43 -25.46 8.96
N THR A 161 -14.27 -25.09 8.42
CA THR A 161 -13.28 -24.30 9.14
C THR A 161 -13.81 -22.89 9.44
N ALA A 162 -13.69 -22.47 10.70
CA ALA A 162 -14.01 -21.10 11.11
C ALA A 162 -12.83 -20.17 10.75
N TRP A 163 -12.84 -19.66 9.53
CA TRP A 163 -11.76 -18.85 8.96
C TRP A 163 -11.44 -17.55 9.73
N LEU A 164 -12.37 -17.07 10.54
CA LEU A 164 -12.24 -15.85 11.34
C LEU A 164 -11.89 -16.11 12.81
N ASP A 165 -11.65 -17.35 13.19
CA ASP A 165 -11.21 -17.70 14.53
C ASP A 165 -9.76 -17.25 14.80
N THR A 166 -9.30 -17.50 16.03
CA THR A 166 -7.97 -17.03 16.48
C THR A 166 -6.82 -17.64 15.69
N ASP A 167 -6.96 -18.84 15.17
CA ASP A 167 -5.89 -19.59 14.51
C ASP A 167 -5.81 -19.28 13.02
N HIS A 168 -6.95 -19.04 12.38
CA HIS A 168 -7.06 -18.86 10.92
C HIS A 168 -7.16 -17.40 10.47
N LYS A 169 -7.61 -16.49 11.35
CA LYS A 169 -7.89 -15.08 10.98
C LYS A 169 -6.71 -14.33 10.33
N PHE A 170 -5.47 -14.69 10.69
CA PHE A 170 -4.30 -14.06 10.09
C PHE A 170 -4.15 -14.46 8.61
N GLY A 171 -4.32 -15.73 8.29
CA GLY A 171 -4.30 -16.22 6.91
C GLY A 171 -5.45 -15.66 6.07
N ALA A 172 -6.66 -15.62 6.65
CA ALA A 172 -7.83 -15.04 6.02
C ALA A 172 -7.62 -13.54 5.69
N LEU A 173 -7.07 -12.77 6.64
CA LEU A 173 -6.72 -11.37 6.44
C LEU A 173 -5.65 -11.20 5.36
N LEU A 174 -4.60 -12.01 5.40
CA LEU A 174 -3.50 -11.97 4.44
C LEU A 174 -4.00 -12.22 3.02
N PHE A 175 -4.88 -13.21 2.84
CA PHE A 175 -5.47 -13.53 1.54
C PHE A 175 -6.34 -12.37 1.01
N ALA A 176 -7.22 -11.81 1.85
CA ALA A 176 -8.04 -10.65 1.50
C ALA A 176 -7.19 -9.42 1.12
N TYR A 177 -6.10 -9.18 1.86
CA TYR A 177 -5.14 -8.13 1.58
C TYR A 177 -4.44 -8.34 0.22
N CYS A 178 -3.91 -9.54 -0.03
CA CYS A 178 -3.26 -9.85 -1.31
C CYS A 178 -4.22 -9.67 -2.49
N PHE A 179 -5.45 -10.17 -2.37
CA PHE A 179 -6.49 -10.00 -3.39
C PHE A 179 -6.74 -8.53 -3.73
N GLY A 180 -6.81 -7.66 -2.72
CA GLY A 180 -7.00 -6.22 -2.90
C GLY A 180 -5.79 -5.54 -3.55
N MET A 181 -4.55 -5.98 -3.29
CA MET A 181 -3.33 -5.28 -3.68
C MET A 181 -2.75 -5.69 -5.04
N ILE A 182 -3.04 -6.91 -5.52
CA ILE A 182 -2.45 -7.45 -6.76
C ILE A 182 -2.76 -6.55 -7.96
N GLY A 183 -3.98 -6.08 -8.12
CA GLY A 183 -4.39 -5.27 -9.27
C GLY A 183 -3.62 -3.96 -9.39
N TYR A 184 -3.40 -3.27 -8.29
CA TYR A 184 -2.63 -2.02 -8.26
C TYR A 184 -1.17 -2.23 -8.66
N HIS A 185 -0.51 -3.22 -8.07
CA HIS A 185 0.90 -3.50 -8.38
C HIS A 185 1.07 -4.06 -9.80
N MET A 186 0.10 -4.81 -10.30
CA MET A 186 0.07 -5.26 -11.70
C MET A 186 0.13 -4.08 -12.68
N LEU A 187 -0.64 -2.99 -12.43
CA LEU A 187 -0.58 -1.80 -13.28
C LEU A 187 0.78 -1.11 -13.23
N ILE A 188 1.42 -1.07 -12.06
CA ILE A 188 2.78 -0.52 -11.93
C ILE A 188 3.76 -1.34 -12.76
N TRP A 189 3.73 -2.67 -12.64
CA TRP A 189 4.58 -3.57 -13.43
C TRP A 189 4.34 -3.41 -14.94
N MET A 190 3.08 -3.38 -15.37
CA MET A 190 2.74 -3.15 -16.79
C MET A 190 3.33 -1.83 -17.31
N SER A 191 3.19 -0.75 -16.54
CA SER A 191 3.77 0.55 -16.91
C SER A 191 5.30 0.51 -17.00
N GLY A 192 5.97 -0.25 -16.14
CA GLY A 192 7.41 -0.46 -16.20
C GLY A 192 7.83 -1.26 -17.43
N ILE A 193 7.14 -2.36 -17.70
CA ILE A 193 7.41 -3.26 -18.83
C ILE A 193 7.18 -2.54 -20.17
N GLU A 194 6.11 -1.76 -20.30
CA GLU A 194 5.79 -0.99 -21.52
C GLU A 194 6.82 0.12 -21.84
N ARG A 195 7.67 0.50 -20.88
CA ARG A 195 8.77 1.48 -21.10
C ARG A 195 10.07 0.86 -21.61
N ILE A 196 10.18 -0.46 -21.60
CA ILE A 196 11.37 -1.15 -22.14
C ILE A 196 11.40 -0.95 -23.67
N SER A 197 12.52 -0.41 -24.18
CA SER A 197 12.68 -0.16 -25.62
C SER A 197 12.52 -1.44 -26.43
N PRO A 198 11.76 -1.44 -27.53
CA PRO A 198 11.66 -2.58 -28.45
C PRO A 198 13.02 -3.08 -28.96
N GLU A 199 13.99 -2.17 -29.12
CA GLU A 199 15.35 -2.50 -29.56
C GLU A 199 16.05 -3.52 -28.64
N LEU A 200 15.76 -3.47 -27.33
CA LEU A 200 16.30 -4.44 -26.38
C LEU A 200 15.74 -5.85 -26.61
N TYR A 201 14.46 -5.94 -26.98
CA TYR A 201 13.84 -7.23 -27.32
C TYR A 201 14.35 -7.78 -28.64
N GLU A 202 14.61 -6.90 -29.62
CA GLU A 202 15.20 -7.28 -30.91
C GLU A 202 16.62 -7.79 -30.72
N ALA A 203 17.46 -7.08 -29.95
CA ALA A 203 18.81 -7.49 -29.62
C ALA A 203 18.83 -8.88 -28.93
N ALA A 204 17.98 -9.06 -27.90
CA ALA A 204 17.86 -10.33 -27.20
C ALA A 204 17.43 -11.48 -28.13
N THR A 205 16.58 -11.21 -29.15
CA THR A 205 16.15 -12.19 -30.12
C THR A 205 17.30 -12.58 -31.06
N ILE A 206 18.14 -11.61 -31.45
CA ILE A 206 19.35 -11.85 -32.25
C ILE A 206 20.35 -12.71 -31.47
N ASP A 207 20.47 -12.47 -30.16
CA ASP A 207 21.31 -13.26 -29.25
C ASP A 207 20.75 -14.66 -28.92
N GLY A 208 19.61 -15.04 -29.53
CA GLY A 208 19.01 -16.36 -29.39
C GLY A 208 18.05 -16.51 -28.20
N ALA A 209 17.68 -15.44 -27.51
CA ALA A 209 16.68 -15.48 -26.45
C ALA A 209 15.28 -15.69 -27.05
N ASN A 210 14.58 -16.73 -26.59
CA ASN A 210 13.16 -16.93 -26.92
C ASN A 210 12.25 -16.12 -26.02
N ARG A 211 11.12 -15.67 -26.56
CA ARG A 211 10.04 -15.14 -25.71
C ARG A 211 9.55 -16.22 -24.76
N PRO A 212 9.40 -15.92 -23.45
CA PRO A 212 8.82 -16.87 -22.50
C PRO A 212 7.37 -17.21 -22.82
#